data_93943672b43b7a60758509fb2b611e8d
#
_entry.id   93943672b43b7a60758509fb2b611e8d
#
_cell.length_a   1.000
_cell.length_b   1.000
_cell.length_c   1.000
_cell.angle_alpha   90.00
_cell.angle_beta   90.00
_cell.angle_gamma   90.00
#
_symmetry.space_group_name_H-M   'P 1'
#
loop_
_entity.id
_entity.type
_entity.pdbx_description
1 polymer ?
#
loop_
_entity_poly.entity_id
_entity_poly.type
_entity_poly.pdbx_seq_one_letter_code
_entity_poly.pdbx_strand_id
1 'polypeptide(L)'
;MPTVRLGARATPRIDVRKTYKLYIGGSFPRSESGRSYLVSTPGGEALANACRASKKDLRDAVRAARKAFEPWAARSAMNRGQILYRVAELMEGRRDQFVAEVAGGEGLGPGRARDAVEASIDRWVWYAGWADKLGQVLGNSNPVAGSFFNFTIPEPTGVVGLVAPERSSLLGLVSRLAPVLVGGNTAVVIASQGRPLPAVTLTEVLATSDVPGGVVNLLTGLRTELVPVLAGHVDVDAIDTWGVGPDDQREVEAAAADSIKRLARRPRGVSDERFDWADERAAQRPEWIAAFLEMKTVWHPIGA
;
A
#
# COMPACT_ATOMS: atom_id res chain seq x y z
N MET A 1 -13.40 54.39 -44.50
CA MET A 1 -14.21 53.43 -43.76
C MET A 1 -13.29 52.53 -42.93
N PRO A 2 -13.35 52.54 -41.58
CA PRO A 2 -12.49 51.67 -40.76
C PRO A 2 -13.06 50.26 -40.73
N THR A 3 -12.29 49.28 -41.15
CA THR A 3 -12.58 47.84 -41.06
C THR A 3 -12.48 47.40 -39.61
N VAL A 4 -13.65 47.09 -39.00
CA VAL A 4 -13.74 46.48 -37.69
C VAL A 4 -13.22 45.03 -37.79
N ARG A 5 -12.02 44.74 -37.27
CA ARG A 5 -11.58 43.37 -37.06
C ARG A 5 -12.31 42.81 -35.84
N LEU A 6 -13.30 41.97 -36.06
CA LEU A 6 -13.87 41.12 -35.02
C LEU A 6 -12.81 40.13 -34.60
N GLY A 7 -12.18 40.40 -33.47
CA GLY A 7 -11.31 39.44 -32.80
C GLY A 7 -12.15 38.23 -32.38
N ALA A 8 -11.92 37.07 -33.02
CA ALA A 8 -12.49 35.81 -32.60
C ALA A 8 -12.08 35.54 -31.15
N ARG A 9 -13.01 35.68 -30.19
CA ARG A 9 -12.82 35.18 -28.82
C ARG A 9 -12.68 33.67 -28.93
N ALA A 10 -11.45 33.17 -28.71
CA ALA A 10 -11.21 31.75 -28.61
C ALA A 10 -12.13 31.20 -27.50
N THR A 11 -13.03 30.31 -27.87
CA THR A 11 -13.87 29.60 -26.91
C THR A 11 -12.93 28.88 -25.93
N PRO A 12 -13.02 29.10 -24.60
CA PRO A 12 -12.16 28.43 -23.65
C PRO A 12 -12.34 26.92 -23.79
N ARG A 13 -11.23 26.21 -23.82
CA ARG A 13 -11.24 24.75 -23.89
C ARG A 13 -12.00 24.18 -22.67
N ILE A 14 -12.87 23.20 -22.90
CA ILE A 14 -13.59 22.49 -21.85
C ILE A 14 -12.53 21.69 -21.03
N ASP A 15 -12.53 21.89 -19.71
CA ASP A 15 -11.70 21.13 -18.79
C ASP A 15 -12.29 19.71 -18.60
N VAL A 16 -11.54 18.70 -19.08
CA VAL A 16 -11.92 17.28 -18.96
C VAL A 16 -11.09 16.65 -17.86
N ARG A 17 -11.71 16.41 -16.70
CA ARG A 17 -11.05 15.83 -15.55
C ARG A 17 -11.09 14.30 -15.57
N LYS A 18 -9.91 13.68 -15.34
CA LYS A 18 -9.79 12.22 -15.16
C LYS A 18 -10.54 11.78 -13.91
N THR A 19 -11.22 10.63 -13.99
CA THR A 19 -11.73 9.90 -12.82
C THR A 19 -10.81 8.70 -12.56
N TYR A 20 -10.11 8.73 -11.44
CA TYR A 20 -9.26 7.64 -10.99
C TYR A 20 -10.10 6.48 -10.48
N LYS A 21 -9.79 5.28 -10.96
CA LYS A 21 -10.55 4.06 -10.66
C LYS A 21 -9.97 3.33 -9.45
N LEU A 22 -10.71 2.36 -8.93
CA LEU A 22 -10.21 1.38 -7.97
C LEU A 22 -9.25 0.41 -8.68
N TYR A 23 -8.47 -0.35 -7.91
CA TYR A 23 -7.67 -1.47 -8.42
C TYR A 23 -8.02 -2.72 -7.62
N ILE A 24 -8.67 -3.68 -8.25
CA ILE A 24 -9.16 -4.91 -7.61
C ILE A 24 -8.90 -6.10 -8.53
N GLY A 25 -8.23 -7.12 -8.02
CA GLY A 25 -7.99 -8.35 -8.75
C GLY A 25 -7.18 -8.20 -10.04
N GLY A 26 -6.34 -7.16 -10.15
CA GLY A 26 -5.56 -6.85 -11.36
C GLY A 26 -6.32 -6.01 -12.40
N SER A 27 -7.52 -5.52 -12.07
CA SER A 27 -8.37 -4.74 -12.97
C SER A 27 -8.67 -3.36 -12.37
N PHE A 28 -9.10 -2.42 -13.22
CA PHE A 28 -9.45 -1.05 -12.83
C PHE A 28 -10.96 -0.81 -12.92
N PRO A 29 -11.78 -1.36 -12.01
CA PRO A 29 -13.21 -1.10 -11.99
C PRO A 29 -13.51 0.30 -11.47
N ARG A 30 -14.69 0.83 -11.85
CA ARG A 30 -15.35 1.89 -11.08
C ARG A 30 -16.00 1.26 -9.85
N SER A 31 -16.28 2.07 -8.82
CA SER A 31 -17.09 1.59 -7.69
C SER A 31 -18.43 1.08 -8.21
N GLU A 32 -18.91 -0.04 -7.66
CA GLU A 32 -20.22 -0.61 -8.01
C GLU A 32 -21.37 0.38 -7.71
N SER A 33 -21.17 1.29 -6.76
CA SER A 33 -22.10 2.35 -6.40
C SER A 33 -22.15 3.49 -7.42
N GLY A 34 -21.19 3.55 -8.38
CA GLY A 34 -21.04 4.66 -9.31
C GLY A 34 -20.57 5.98 -8.69
N ARG A 35 -20.34 6.02 -7.36
CA ARG A 35 -19.99 7.26 -6.65
C ARG A 35 -18.52 7.63 -6.88
N SER A 36 -18.27 8.94 -6.89
CA SER A 36 -16.94 9.54 -6.91
C SER A 36 -16.89 10.75 -5.98
N TYR A 37 -15.70 11.23 -5.68
CA TYR A 37 -15.47 12.46 -4.94
C TYR A 37 -14.37 13.28 -5.60
N LEU A 38 -14.41 14.59 -5.37
CA LEU A 38 -13.44 15.53 -5.92
C LEU A 38 -12.16 15.48 -5.05
N VAL A 39 -11.02 15.34 -5.73
CA VAL A 39 -9.69 15.49 -5.15
C VAL A 39 -9.18 16.87 -5.47
N SER A 40 -8.72 17.60 -4.47
CA SER A 40 -8.24 18.98 -4.60
C SER A 40 -6.85 19.14 -4.01
N THR A 41 -6.15 20.19 -4.46
CA THR A 41 -4.92 20.65 -3.79
C THR A 41 -5.24 21.12 -2.37
N PRO A 42 -4.26 21.27 -1.49
CA PRO A 42 -4.45 21.92 -0.18
C PRO A 42 -5.04 23.34 -0.27
N GLY A 43 -4.84 24.03 -1.41
CA GLY A 43 -5.43 25.34 -1.69
C GLY A 43 -6.86 25.31 -2.20
N GLY A 44 -7.47 24.11 -2.36
CA GLY A 44 -8.85 23.94 -2.82
C GLY A 44 -9.03 23.87 -4.34
N GLU A 45 -7.94 23.95 -5.12
CA GLU A 45 -8.02 23.80 -6.57
C GLU A 45 -8.29 22.33 -6.93
N ALA A 46 -9.25 22.12 -7.82
CA ALA A 46 -9.67 20.78 -8.23
C ALA A 46 -8.64 20.10 -9.13
N LEU A 47 -8.15 18.91 -8.73
CA LEU A 47 -7.18 18.12 -9.47
C LEU A 47 -7.85 17.06 -10.35
N ALA A 48 -8.69 16.21 -9.76
CA ALA A 48 -9.30 15.06 -10.42
C ALA A 48 -10.51 14.54 -9.63
N ASN A 49 -11.22 13.56 -10.20
CA ASN A 49 -12.17 12.77 -9.44
C ASN A 49 -11.55 11.41 -9.05
N ALA A 50 -11.90 10.90 -7.89
CA ALA A 50 -11.57 9.53 -7.48
C ALA A 50 -12.85 8.74 -7.19
N CYS A 51 -12.84 7.44 -7.48
CA CYS A 51 -13.96 6.57 -7.11
C CYS A 51 -14.13 6.54 -5.59
N ARG A 52 -15.38 6.57 -5.12
CA ARG A 52 -15.72 6.33 -3.71
C ARG A 52 -16.13 4.87 -3.57
N ALA A 53 -15.20 4.04 -3.10
CA ALA A 53 -15.44 2.62 -2.89
C ALA A 53 -16.57 2.38 -1.89
N SER A 54 -17.34 1.33 -2.12
CA SER A 54 -18.38 0.85 -1.23
C SER A 54 -17.88 -0.31 -0.35
N LYS A 55 -18.70 -0.71 0.62
CA LYS A 55 -18.48 -1.92 1.43
C LYS A 55 -18.41 -3.19 0.56
N LYS A 56 -19.09 -3.20 -0.59
CA LYS A 56 -19.07 -4.33 -1.52
C LYS A 56 -17.73 -4.36 -2.27
N ASP A 57 -17.23 -3.21 -2.75
CA ASP A 57 -15.93 -3.12 -3.39
C ASP A 57 -14.81 -3.63 -2.46
N LEU A 58 -14.90 -3.28 -1.15
CA LEU A 58 -13.94 -3.76 -0.16
C LEU A 58 -14.01 -5.29 0.00
N ARG A 59 -15.20 -5.88 0.10
CA ARG A 59 -15.34 -7.34 0.17
C ARG A 59 -14.81 -8.04 -1.08
N ASP A 60 -15.02 -7.45 -2.25
CA ASP A 60 -14.49 -7.99 -3.51
C ASP A 60 -12.95 -7.88 -3.55
N ALA A 61 -12.38 -6.81 -3.01
CA ALA A 61 -10.93 -6.63 -2.85
C ALA A 61 -10.33 -7.68 -1.89
N VAL A 62 -10.96 -7.92 -0.73
CA VAL A 62 -10.50 -8.97 0.22
C VAL A 62 -10.59 -10.35 -0.40
N ARG A 63 -11.67 -10.65 -1.12
CA ARG A 63 -11.81 -11.94 -1.83
C ARG A 63 -10.74 -12.13 -2.90
N ALA A 64 -10.40 -11.07 -3.65
CA ALA A 64 -9.32 -11.10 -4.64
C ALA A 64 -7.95 -11.31 -3.96
N ALA A 65 -7.69 -10.63 -2.83
CA ALA A 65 -6.46 -10.79 -2.06
C ALA A 65 -6.33 -12.21 -1.51
N ARG A 66 -7.39 -12.78 -0.94
CA ARG A 66 -7.40 -14.16 -0.42
C ARG A 66 -7.11 -15.18 -1.53
N LYS A 67 -7.71 -15.02 -2.70
CA LYS A 67 -7.46 -15.89 -3.86
C LYS A 67 -6.01 -15.81 -4.35
N ALA A 68 -5.39 -14.64 -4.28
CA ALA A 68 -4.02 -14.42 -4.75
C ALA A 68 -2.96 -14.82 -3.72
N PHE A 69 -3.32 -15.04 -2.45
CA PHE A 69 -2.38 -15.25 -1.36
C PHE A 69 -1.50 -16.48 -1.55
N GLU A 70 -2.07 -17.67 -1.66
CA GLU A 70 -1.31 -18.91 -1.76
C GLU A 70 -0.34 -18.93 -2.95
N PRO A 71 -0.78 -18.56 -4.20
CA PRO A 71 0.14 -18.51 -5.33
C PRO A 71 1.26 -17.47 -5.17
N TRP A 72 1.01 -16.36 -4.46
CA TRP A 72 2.03 -15.34 -4.18
C TRP A 72 3.01 -15.81 -3.11
N ALA A 73 2.53 -16.36 -2.01
CA ALA A 73 3.33 -16.89 -0.91
C ALA A 73 4.24 -18.05 -1.38
N ALA A 74 3.74 -18.90 -2.28
CA ALA A 74 4.49 -20.03 -2.83
C ALA A 74 5.61 -19.63 -3.82
N ARG A 75 5.67 -18.37 -4.28
CA ARG A 75 6.79 -17.92 -5.12
C ARG A 75 8.09 -17.95 -4.34
N SER A 76 9.20 -18.29 -5.02
CA SER A 76 10.51 -18.19 -4.37
C SER A 76 10.78 -16.75 -3.92
N ALA A 77 11.52 -16.62 -2.82
CA ALA A 77 11.92 -15.32 -2.29
C ALA A 77 12.62 -14.47 -3.35
N MET A 78 13.54 -15.09 -4.12
CA MET A 78 14.24 -14.43 -5.23
C MET A 78 13.27 -13.86 -6.27
N ASN A 79 12.27 -14.65 -6.69
CA ASN A 79 11.29 -14.20 -7.69
C ASN A 79 10.44 -13.03 -7.16
N ARG A 80 10.03 -13.07 -5.88
CA ARG A 80 9.34 -11.92 -5.27
C ARG A 80 10.22 -10.66 -5.27
N GLY A 81 11.49 -10.80 -4.91
CA GLY A 81 12.45 -9.70 -4.96
C GLY A 81 12.60 -9.10 -6.36
N GLN A 82 12.73 -9.94 -7.39
CA GLN A 82 12.80 -9.50 -8.79
C GLN A 82 11.56 -8.72 -9.22
N ILE A 83 10.37 -9.19 -8.85
CA ILE A 83 9.10 -8.51 -9.17
C ILE A 83 9.04 -7.15 -8.46
N LEU A 84 9.43 -7.07 -7.19
CA LEU A 84 9.43 -5.78 -6.46
C LEU A 84 10.49 -4.80 -7.01
N TYR A 85 11.65 -5.30 -7.46
CA TYR A 85 12.63 -4.48 -8.15
C TYR A 85 12.08 -3.94 -9.49
N ARG A 86 11.31 -4.76 -10.22
CA ARG A 86 10.62 -4.34 -11.44
C ARG A 86 9.62 -3.21 -11.18
N VAL A 87 8.98 -3.16 -10.01
CA VAL A 87 8.12 -2.03 -9.63
C VAL A 87 8.94 -0.74 -9.57
N ALA A 88 10.15 -0.76 -8.97
CA ALA A 88 11.03 0.39 -8.93
C ALA A 88 11.44 0.87 -10.33
N GLU A 89 11.83 -0.06 -11.23
CA GLU A 89 12.18 0.27 -12.61
C GLU A 89 11.04 0.99 -13.36
N LEU A 90 9.81 0.49 -13.21
CA LEU A 90 8.66 1.08 -13.89
C LEU A 90 8.20 2.40 -13.24
N MET A 91 8.41 2.58 -11.94
CA MET A 91 8.21 3.87 -11.28
C MET A 91 9.21 4.91 -11.79
N GLU A 92 10.48 4.51 -11.99
CA GLU A 92 11.51 5.39 -12.55
C GLU A 92 11.09 5.94 -13.92
N GLY A 93 10.53 5.10 -14.79
CA GLY A 93 10.01 5.49 -16.11
C GLY A 93 8.82 6.45 -16.05
N ARG A 94 8.13 6.57 -14.90
CA ARG A 94 6.97 7.45 -14.69
C ARG A 94 7.22 8.52 -13.63
N ARG A 95 8.46 8.75 -13.25
CA ARG A 95 8.87 9.65 -12.17
C ARG A 95 8.21 11.02 -12.23
N ASP A 96 8.22 11.67 -13.39
CA ASP A 96 7.66 13.02 -13.55
C ASP A 96 6.14 13.07 -13.30
N GLN A 97 5.41 12.01 -13.65
CA GLN A 97 3.99 11.89 -13.33
C GLN A 97 3.76 11.81 -11.81
N PHE A 98 4.54 10.97 -11.11
CA PHE A 98 4.47 10.87 -9.66
C PHE A 98 4.84 12.19 -8.98
N VAL A 99 5.89 12.86 -9.45
CA VAL A 99 6.29 14.18 -8.92
C VAL A 99 5.16 15.19 -9.05
N ALA A 100 4.48 15.26 -10.20
CA ALA A 100 3.36 16.17 -10.40
C ALA A 100 2.17 15.85 -9.46
N GLU A 101 1.84 14.57 -9.28
CA GLU A 101 0.73 14.14 -8.43
C GLU A 101 1.03 14.35 -6.93
N VAL A 102 2.27 14.08 -6.49
CA VAL A 102 2.71 14.33 -5.11
C VAL A 102 2.76 15.84 -4.84
N ALA A 103 3.35 16.63 -5.74
CA ALA A 103 3.41 18.09 -5.59
C ALA A 103 2.01 18.69 -5.48
N GLY A 104 1.10 18.32 -6.38
CA GLY A 104 -0.27 18.84 -6.39
C GLY A 104 -1.09 18.38 -5.18
N GLY A 105 -1.03 17.11 -4.84
CA GLY A 105 -1.82 16.52 -3.76
C GLY A 105 -1.32 16.90 -2.36
N GLU A 106 0.00 16.92 -2.15
CA GLU A 106 0.60 17.22 -0.84
C GLU A 106 0.95 18.72 -0.66
N GLY A 107 0.87 19.51 -1.73
CA GLY A 107 1.25 20.93 -1.68
C GLY A 107 2.76 21.12 -1.51
N LEU A 108 3.56 20.17 -1.97
CA LEU A 108 5.02 20.24 -1.89
C LEU A 108 5.61 21.04 -3.05
N GLY A 109 6.68 21.77 -2.76
CA GLY A 109 7.50 22.34 -3.84
C GLY A 109 8.15 21.24 -4.70
N PRO A 110 8.48 21.53 -6.00
CA PRO A 110 8.94 20.52 -6.95
C PRO A 110 10.16 19.69 -6.47
N GLY A 111 11.11 20.33 -5.77
CA GLY A 111 12.28 19.62 -5.20
C GLY A 111 11.87 18.57 -4.17
N ARG A 112 11.08 18.96 -3.16
CA ARG A 112 10.61 18.03 -2.11
C ARG A 112 9.71 16.94 -2.65
N ALA A 113 8.90 17.22 -3.66
CA ALA A 113 8.08 16.21 -4.31
C ALA A 113 8.95 15.20 -5.06
N ARG A 114 10.00 15.66 -5.75
CA ARG A 114 10.99 14.80 -6.40
C ARG A 114 11.71 13.92 -5.38
N ASP A 115 12.22 14.49 -4.29
CA ASP A 115 12.91 13.75 -3.23
C ASP A 115 12.01 12.63 -2.66
N ALA A 116 10.72 12.92 -2.43
CA ALA A 116 9.76 11.94 -1.93
C ALA A 116 9.50 10.79 -2.94
N VAL A 117 9.48 11.09 -4.24
CA VAL A 117 9.31 10.08 -5.29
C VAL A 117 10.57 9.22 -5.42
N GLU A 118 11.75 9.83 -5.44
CA GLU A 118 13.05 9.12 -5.50
C GLU A 118 13.21 8.21 -4.28
N ALA A 119 12.94 8.71 -3.08
CA ALA A 119 12.93 7.88 -1.86
C ALA A 119 11.90 6.74 -1.92
N SER A 120 10.78 6.91 -2.63
CA SER A 120 9.79 5.84 -2.82
C SER A 120 10.33 4.73 -3.74
N ILE A 121 11.04 5.10 -4.80
CA ILE A 121 11.70 4.16 -5.72
C ILE A 121 12.80 3.39 -4.98
N ASP A 122 13.68 4.08 -4.27
CA ASP A 122 14.75 3.48 -3.46
C ASP A 122 14.18 2.54 -2.38
N ARG A 123 13.02 2.87 -1.82
CA ARG A 123 12.33 2.04 -0.84
C ARG A 123 11.88 0.69 -1.41
N TRP A 124 11.39 0.66 -2.66
CA TRP A 124 11.10 -0.59 -3.35
C TRP A 124 12.35 -1.43 -3.56
N VAL A 125 13.46 -0.82 -4.00
CA VAL A 125 14.75 -1.49 -4.18
C VAL A 125 15.25 -2.08 -2.87
N TRP A 126 15.20 -1.30 -1.78
CA TRP A 126 15.64 -1.74 -0.47
C TRP A 126 14.86 -2.96 0.03
N TYR A 127 13.52 -2.93 -0.05
CA TYR A 127 12.69 -4.07 0.36
C TYR A 127 12.84 -5.26 -0.59
N ALA A 128 12.98 -5.06 -1.89
CA ALA A 128 13.31 -6.14 -2.83
C ALA A 128 14.57 -6.90 -2.42
N GLY A 129 15.60 -6.17 -1.97
CA GLY A 129 16.86 -6.73 -1.47
C GLY A 129 16.74 -7.55 -0.18
N TRP A 130 15.61 -7.49 0.52
CA TRP A 130 15.36 -8.30 1.73
C TRP A 130 14.74 -9.66 1.44
N ALA A 131 14.17 -9.86 0.27
CA ALA A 131 13.36 -11.04 -0.04
C ALA A 131 14.07 -12.36 0.28
N ASP A 132 15.30 -12.54 -0.15
CA ASP A 132 16.10 -13.75 0.02
C ASP A 132 16.83 -13.83 1.37
N LYS A 133 16.79 -12.77 2.18
CA LYS A 133 17.49 -12.67 3.46
C LYS A 133 16.61 -12.99 4.66
N LEU A 134 15.29 -12.93 4.50
CA LEU A 134 14.34 -13.06 5.61
C LEU A 134 14.49 -14.39 6.37
N GLY A 135 14.64 -15.50 5.64
CA GLY A 135 14.82 -16.82 6.25
C GLY A 135 16.10 -16.93 7.05
N GLN A 136 17.17 -16.22 6.66
CA GLN A 136 18.46 -16.25 7.35
C GLN A 136 18.50 -15.32 8.56
N VAL A 137 17.84 -14.15 8.46
CA VAL A 137 17.91 -13.12 9.50
C VAL A 137 16.88 -13.37 10.61
N LEU A 138 15.69 -13.85 10.26
CA LEU A 138 14.58 -14.08 11.19
C LEU A 138 14.43 -15.56 11.59
N GLY A 139 14.90 -16.49 10.74
CA GLY A 139 14.92 -17.92 11.06
C GLY A 139 16.08 -18.27 11.99
N ASN A 140 15.96 -19.35 12.70
CA ASN A 140 17.03 -19.88 13.55
C ASN A 140 16.94 -21.39 13.77
N SER A 141 18.04 -21.97 14.23
CA SER A 141 18.09 -23.33 14.79
C SER A 141 18.01 -23.24 16.30
N ASN A 142 17.08 -23.97 16.90
CA ASN A 142 16.83 -23.90 18.34
C ASN A 142 17.50 -25.10 19.04
N PRO A 143 18.30 -24.89 20.11
CA PRO A 143 18.82 -25.98 20.89
C PRO A 143 17.70 -26.66 21.70
N VAL A 144 17.60 -27.98 21.60
CA VAL A 144 16.59 -28.77 22.32
C VAL A 144 17.24 -30.02 22.93
N ALA A 145 16.69 -30.49 24.05
CA ALA A 145 17.09 -31.76 24.63
C ALA A 145 16.38 -32.89 23.88
N GLY A 146 17.16 -33.86 23.35
CA GLY A 146 16.62 -35.00 22.60
C GLY A 146 17.00 -35.03 21.12
N SER A 147 16.61 -36.11 20.45
CA SER A 147 16.98 -36.38 19.05
C SER A 147 16.07 -35.63 18.06
N PHE A 148 16.11 -34.32 18.10
CA PHE A 148 15.34 -33.45 17.18
C PHE A 148 16.24 -32.37 16.60
N PHE A 149 16.07 -32.12 15.30
CA PHE A 149 16.48 -30.87 14.68
C PHE A 149 15.28 -29.91 14.76
N ASN A 150 15.41 -28.90 15.63
CA ASN A 150 14.37 -27.89 15.81
C ASN A 150 14.81 -26.60 15.13
N PHE A 151 13.96 -26.07 14.27
CA PHE A 151 14.24 -24.83 13.57
C PHE A 151 12.98 -23.98 13.41
N THR A 152 13.18 -22.67 13.31
CA THR A 152 12.12 -21.70 13.11
C THR A 152 12.28 -21.01 11.76
N ILE A 153 11.20 -20.90 11.00
CA ILE A 153 11.15 -20.20 9.73
C ILE A 153 10.05 -19.14 9.74
N PRO A 154 10.26 -17.96 9.11
CA PRO A 154 9.20 -16.97 8.90
C PRO A 154 8.29 -17.40 7.76
N GLU A 155 6.98 -17.35 7.99
CA GLU A 155 5.93 -17.56 6.98
C GLU A 155 5.03 -16.31 6.88
N PRO A 156 4.44 -15.99 5.72
CA PRO A 156 3.54 -14.86 5.60
C PRO A 156 2.26 -15.05 6.42
N THR A 157 1.77 -13.99 7.04
CA THR A 157 0.54 -14.01 7.85
C THR A 157 -0.71 -14.26 7.00
N GLY A 158 -0.78 -13.69 5.77
CA GLY A 158 -1.94 -13.85 4.90
C GLY A 158 -2.36 -12.58 4.17
N VAL A 159 -3.63 -12.21 4.31
CA VAL A 159 -4.19 -10.98 3.77
C VAL A 159 -4.01 -9.84 4.76
N VAL A 160 -3.32 -8.79 4.35
CA VAL A 160 -3.06 -7.61 5.18
C VAL A 160 -3.95 -6.45 4.74
N GLY A 161 -4.78 -5.96 5.66
CA GLY A 161 -5.46 -4.68 5.52
C GLY A 161 -4.48 -3.54 5.83
N LEU A 162 -4.37 -2.55 4.94
CA LEU A 162 -3.46 -1.42 5.11
C LEU A 162 -4.22 -0.11 4.99
N VAL A 163 -4.21 0.69 6.05
CA VAL A 163 -4.69 2.06 6.02
C VAL A 163 -3.50 2.97 5.77
N ALA A 164 -3.40 3.50 4.54
CA ALA A 164 -2.24 4.28 4.13
C ALA A 164 -2.11 5.58 4.94
N PRO A 165 -0.89 6.09 5.17
CA PRO A 165 -0.68 7.41 5.74
C PRO A 165 -1.45 8.50 4.97
N GLU A 166 -1.94 9.52 5.66
CA GLU A 166 -2.74 10.57 4.99
C GLU A 166 -1.86 11.63 4.36
N ARG A 167 -0.75 11.98 4.99
CA ARG A 167 0.10 13.09 4.55
C ARG A 167 1.18 12.71 3.57
N SER A 168 1.77 11.54 3.69
CA SER A 168 2.77 11.00 2.77
C SER A 168 2.10 9.96 1.87
N SER A 169 1.41 10.44 0.86
CA SER A 169 0.48 9.67 0.03
C SER A 169 1.16 8.62 -0.86
N LEU A 170 2.43 8.84 -1.21
CA LEU A 170 3.25 7.88 -1.97
C LEU A 170 4.32 7.24 -1.09
N LEU A 171 5.28 8.01 -0.54
CA LEU A 171 6.40 7.47 0.21
C LEU A 171 5.95 6.71 1.46
N GLY A 172 4.98 7.26 2.21
CA GLY A 172 4.39 6.57 3.35
C GLY A 172 3.67 5.29 2.95
N LEU A 173 2.90 5.32 1.85
CA LEU A 173 2.25 4.13 1.31
C LEU A 173 3.26 3.06 0.92
N VAL A 174 4.27 3.39 0.13
CA VAL A 174 5.31 2.44 -0.31
C VAL A 174 6.04 1.86 0.90
N SER A 175 6.37 2.68 1.89
CA SER A 175 7.06 2.25 3.12
C SER A 175 6.24 1.24 3.94
N ARG A 176 4.92 1.21 3.79
CA ARG A 176 4.04 0.25 4.48
C ARG A 176 3.64 -0.93 3.59
N LEU A 177 3.54 -0.74 2.27
CA LEU A 177 3.13 -1.78 1.33
C LEU A 177 4.28 -2.73 0.95
N ALA A 178 5.46 -2.20 0.66
CA ALA A 178 6.59 -3.01 0.22
C ALA A 178 6.99 -4.11 1.24
N PRO A 179 7.06 -3.83 2.58
CA PRO A 179 7.36 -4.87 3.58
C PRO A 179 6.27 -5.96 3.66
N VAL A 180 5.01 -5.65 3.39
CA VAL A 180 3.93 -6.63 3.32
C VAL A 180 4.17 -7.61 2.16
N LEU A 181 4.47 -7.07 0.98
CA LEU A 181 4.60 -7.88 -0.24
C LEU A 181 5.86 -8.74 -0.25
N VAL A 182 7.00 -8.20 0.20
CA VAL A 182 8.27 -8.95 0.23
C VAL A 182 8.18 -10.16 1.14
N GLY A 183 7.42 -10.06 2.24
CA GLY A 183 7.12 -11.17 3.16
C GLY A 183 6.27 -12.29 2.54
N GLY A 184 5.66 -12.06 1.37
CA GLY A 184 4.78 -13.03 0.71
C GLY A 184 3.29 -12.84 1.04
N ASN A 185 2.91 -11.76 1.72
CA ASN A 185 1.53 -11.41 2.00
C ASN A 185 0.85 -10.73 0.81
N THR A 186 -0.48 -10.73 0.80
CA THR A 186 -1.29 -9.89 -0.09
C THR A 186 -1.87 -8.71 0.66
N ALA A 187 -2.25 -7.64 -0.06
CA ALA A 187 -2.69 -6.40 0.55
C ALA A 187 -4.04 -5.90 0.03
N VAL A 188 -4.87 -5.41 0.96
CA VAL A 188 -6.04 -4.58 0.68
C VAL A 188 -5.77 -3.20 1.27
N VAL A 189 -5.55 -2.23 0.40
CA VAL A 189 -5.09 -0.89 0.75
C VAL A 189 -6.25 0.09 0.69
N ILE A 190 -6.49 0.83 1.76
CA ILE A 190 -7.29 2.06 1.75
C ILE A 190 -6.30 3.21 1.58
N ALA A 191 -6.34 3.89 0.43
CA ALA A 191 -5.46 4.99 0.09
C ALA A 191 -5.69 6.23 0.99
N SER A 192 -4.78 7.19 0.94
CA SER A 192 -5.02 8.52 1.49
C SER A 192 -6.34 9.07 0.93
N GLN A 193 -7.23 9.52 1.79
CA GLN A 193 -8.54 10.03 1.37
C GLN A 193 -8.40 11.35 0.61
N GLY A 194 -7.57 12.24 1.12
CA GLY A 194 -7.37 13.56 0.52
C GLY A 194 -6.38 13.57 -0.66
N ARG A 195 -5.51 12.55 -0.76
CA ARG A 195 -4.38 12.54 -1.70
C ARG A 195 -4.21 11.19 -2.41
N PRO A 196 -5.28 10.63 -3.02
CA PRO A 196 -5.24 9.25 -3.53
C PRO A 196 -4.50 9.08 -4.87
N LEU A 197 -4.19 10.17 -5.59
CA LEU A 197 -3.75 10.07 -6.99
C LEU A 197 -2.45 9.28 -7.15
N PRO A 198 -1.36 9.53 -6.38
CA PRO A 198 -0.12 8.78 -6.53
C PRO A 198 -0.31 7.28 -6.21
N ALA A 199 -1.21 6.95 -5.28
CA ALA A 199 -1.52 5.57 -4.94
C ALA A 199 -2.20 4.83 -6.11
N VAL A 200 -3.13 5.48 -6.81
CA VAL A 200 -3.76 4.87 -8.00
C VAL A 200 -2.76 4.75 -9.14
N THR A 201 -1.93 5.75 -9.39
CA THR A 201 -0.85 5.67 -10.39
C THR A 201 0.14 4.56 -10.07
N LEU A 202 0.45 4.33 -8.78
CA LEU A 202 1.25 3.18 -8.36
C LEU A 202 0.59 1.84 -8.76
N THR A 203 -0.74 1.73 -8.69
CA THR A 203 -1.40 0.49 -9.14
C THR A 203 -1.32 0.26 -10.65
N GLU A 204 -1.23 1.33 -11.45
CA GLU A 204 -0.95 1.19 -12.88
C GLU A 204 0.47 0.64 -13.13
N VAL A 205 1.44 1.01 -12.30
CA VAL A 205 2.80 0.41 -12.28
C VAL A 205 2.72 -1.05 -11.86
N LEU A 206 2.05 -1.36 -10.76
CA LEU A 206 1.89 -2.74 -10.25
C LEU A 206 1.25 -3.66 -11.30
N ALA A 207 0.26 -3.17 -12.04
CA ALA A 207 -0.41 -3.94 -13.08
C ALA A 207 0.48 -4.30 -14.28
N THR A 208 1.62 -3.63 -14.43
CA THR A 208 2.57 -3.81 -15.55
C THR A 208 3.94 -4.32 -15.12
N SER A 209 4.13 -4.57 -13.81
CA SER A 209 5.41 -5.00 -13.20
C SER A 209 5.46 -6.48 -12.80
N ASP A 210 4.66 -7.32 -13.41
CA ASP A 210 4.56 -8.76 -13.11
C ASP A 210 3.99 -9.09 -11.70
N VAL A 211 3.50 -8.10 -10.97
CA VAL A 211 2.73 -8.33 -9.73
C VAL A 211 1.40 -8.98 -10.10
N PRO A 212 1.12 -10.22 -9.62
CA PRO A 212 -0.11 -10.90 -10.00
C PRO A 212 -1.36 -10.16 -9.54
N GLY A 213 -2.41 -10.20 -10.39
CA GLY A 213 -3.69 -9.60 -10.03
C GLY A 213 -4.25 -10.13 -8.71
N GLY A 214 -4.65 -9.22 -7.81
CA GLY A 214 -5.13 -9.54 -6.48
C GLY A 214 -4.06 -9.54 -5.37
N VAL A 215 -2.77 -9.58 -5.69
CA VAL A 215 -1.70 -9.43 -4.68
C VAL A 215 -1.80 -8.07 -4.00
N VAL A 216 -2.09 -7.03 -4.75
CA VAL A 216 -2.45 -5.71 -4.23
C VAL A 216 -3.84 -5.34 -4.73
N ASN A 217 -4.67 -4.84 -3.83
CA ASN A 217 -5.97 -4.26 -4.15
C ASN A 217 -6.03 -2.89 -3.49
N LEU A 218 -6.40 -1.85 -4.24
CA LEU A 218 -6.39 -0.47 -3.75
C LEU A 218 -7.77 0.16 -3.91
N LEU A 219 -8.23 0.70 -2.80
CA LEU A 219 -9.50 1.38 -2.69
C LEU A 219 -9.28 2.85 -2.34
N THR A 220 -9.98 3.72 -3.07
CA THR A 220 -10.14 5.14 -2.74
C THR A 220 -11.54 5.36 -2.19
N GLY A 221 -11.72 6.28 -1.24
CA GLY A 221 -13.03 6.54 -0.66
C GLY A 221 -12.94 7.12 0.74
N LEU A 222 -14.07 7.14 1.45
CA LEU A 222 -14.15 7.69 2.79
C LEU A 222 -13.65 6.65 3.81
N ARG A 223 -12.66 7.03 4.61
CA ARG A 223 -12.08 6.15 5.64
C ARG A 223 -13.10 5.74 6.68
N THR A 224 -13.99 6.63 7.08
CA THR A 224 -15.08 6.36 8.02
C THR A 224 -16.04 5.26 7.54
N GLU A 225 -16.13 5.01 6.22
CA GLU A 225 -16.97 3.95 5.66
C GLU A 225 -16.19 2.64 5.45
N LEU A 226 -14.91 2.72 5.14
CA LEU A 226 -14.11 1.56 4.72
C LEU A 226 -13.31 0.94 5.87
N VAL A 227 -12.72 1.75 6.76
CA VAL A 227 -11.83 1.27 7.83
C VAL A 227 -12.53 0.32 8.80
N PRO A 228 -13.75 0.60 9.31
CA PRO A 228 -14.44 -0.32 10.20
C PRO A 228 -14.76 -1.67 9.52
N VAL A 229 -15.09 -1.64 8.22
CA VAL A 229 -15.36 -2.86 7.45
C VAL A 229 -14.10 -3.67 7.23
N LEU A 230 -12.97 -3.03 6.94
CA LEU A 230 -11.67 -3.69 6.80
C LEU A 230 -11.22 -4.32 8.13
N ALA A 231 -11.37 -3.58 9.24
CA ALA A 231 -10.99 -4.04 10.56
C ALA A 231 -11.82 -5.25 11.04
N GLY A 232 -13.12 -5.27 10.77
CA GLY A 232 -14.01 -6.37 11.14
C GLY A 232 -14.07 -7.53 10.14
N HIS A 233 -13.38 -7.48 8.99
CA HIS A 233 -13.51 -8.51 7.95
C HIS A 233 -12.76 -9.79 8.33
N VAL A 234 -13.45 -10.92 8.42
CA VAL A 234 -12.89 -12.21 8.91
C VAL A 234 -11.75 -12.76 8.05
N ASP A 235 -11.75 -12.51 6.73
CA ASP A 235 -10.71 -12.97 5.80
C ASP A 235 -9.50 -11.99 5.71
N VAL A 236 -9.40 -11.03 6.62
CA VAL A 236 -8.22 -10.21 6.82
C VAL A 236 -7.46 -10.73 8.03
N ASP A 237 -6.20 -11.16 7.86
CA ASP A 237 -5.41 -11.82 8.91
C ASP A 237 -4.61 -10.82 9.74
N ALA A 238 -4.20 -9.71 9.13
CA ALA A 238 -3.46 -8.64 9.80
C ALA A 238 -3.96 -7.27 9.34
N ILE A 239 -3.78 -6.25 10.17
CA ILE A 239 -4.10 -4.88 9.80
C ILE A 239 -2.98 -3.93 10.20
N ASP A 240 -2.57 -3.09 9.26
CA ASP A 240 -1.69 -1.95 9.49
C ASP A 240 -2.54 -0.72 9.78
N THR A 241 -2.43 -0.22 10.99
CA THR A 241 -3.23 0.90 11.47
C THR A 241 -2.49 2.25 11.38
N TRP A 242 -1.41 2.33 10.62
CA TRP A 242 -0.60 3.55 10.58
C TRP A 242 -1.39 4.79 10.22
N GLY A 243 -2.22 4.72 9.20
CA GLY A 243 -3.07 5.81 8.76
C GLY A 243 -4.39 5.98 9.52
N VAL A 244 -4.65 5.16 10.54
CA VAL A 244 -5.84 5.29 11.39
C VAL A 244 -5.68 6.49 12.32
N GLY A 245 -6.70 7.34 12.39
CA GLY A 245 -6.73 8.46 13.33
C GLY A 245 -6.73 8.00 14.79
N PRO A 246 -6.23 8.82 15.72
CA PRO A 246 -6.20 8.45 17.14
C PRO A 246 -7.59 8.16 17.72
N ASP A 247 -8.61 8.86 17.24
CA ASP A 247 -10.00 8.70 17.70
C ASP A 247 -10.60 7.36 17.25
N ASP A 248 -10.24 6.88 16.06
CA ASP A 248 -10.74 5.62 15.50
C ASP A 248 -9.92 4.40 15.91
N GLN A 249 -8.72 4.61 16.47
CA GLN A 249 -7.76 3.54 16.76
C GLN A 249 -8.35 2.46 17.68
N ARG A 250 -9.08 2.87 18.73
CA ARG A 250 -9.67 1.96 19.70
C ARG A 250 -10.78 1.08 19.11
N GLU A 251 -11.59 1.66 18.23
CA GLU A 251 -12.67 0.93 17.55
C GLU A 251 -12.08 -0.10 16.57
N VAL A 252 -11.05 0.29 15.82
CA VAL A 252 -10.34 -0.60 14.88
C VAL A 252 -9.67 -1.75 15.64
N GLU A 253 -9.03 -1.49 16.78
CA GLU A 253 -8.40 -2.52 17.60
C GLU A 253 -9.44 -3.49 18.18
N ALA A 254 -10.59 -3.00 18.64
CA ALA A 254 -11.67 -3.84 19.13
C ALA A 254 -12.23 -4.75 18.02
N ALA A 255 -12.53 -4.18 16.85
CA ALA A 255 -13.01 -4.94 15.70
C ALA A 255 -11.98 -5.98 15.20
N ALA A 256 -10.71 -5.68 15.27
CA ALA A 256 -9.64 -6.61 14.91
C ALA A 256 -9.51 -7.77 15.92
N ALA A 257 -9.78 -7.51 17.20
CA ALA A 257 -9.71 -8.52 18.26
C ALA A 257 -10.77 -9.62 18.09
N ASP A 258 -11.96 -9.30 17.55
CA ASP A 258 -13.05 -10.26 17.34
C ASP A 258 -12.66 -11.45 16.43
N SER A 259 -11.64 -11.27 15.57
CA SER A 259 -11.12 -12.32 14.69
C SER A 259 -9.60 -12.54 14.84
N ILE A 260 -9.04 -12.13 15.98
CA ILE A 260 -7.64 -12.39 16.39
C ILE A 260 -6.65 -11.90 15.34
N LYS A 261 -6.89 -10.74 14.71
CA LYS A 261 -5.98 -10.18 13.71
C LYS A 261 -4.68 -9.71 14.34
N ARG A 262 -3.60 -9.90 13.61
CA ARG A 262 -2.33 -9.25 13.94
C ARG A 262 -2.43 -7.75 13.69
N LEU A 263 -2.00 -6.96 14.67
CA LEU A 263 -2.00 -5.49 14.58
C LEU A 263 -0.57 -4.96 14.42
N ALA A 264 -0.29 -4.31 13.30
CA ALA A 264 0.90 -3.48 13.14
C ALA A 264 0.54 -2.04 13.49
N ARG A 265 0.89 -1.66 14.71
CA ARG A 265 0.55 -0.35 15.27
C ARG A 265 1.64 0.68 14.98
N ARG A 266 1.22 1.92 14.83
CA ARG A 266 2.13 3.06 14.93
C ARG A 266 2.74 3.12 16.35
N PRO A 267 4.05 3.40 16.48
CA PRO A 267 4.66 3.56 17.79
C PRO A 267 3.96 4.63 18.64
N ARG A 268 3.89 4.42 19.94
CA ARG A 268 3.28 5.39 20.87
C ARG A 268 3.98 6.74 20.78
N GLY A 269 3.21 7.82 20.75
CA GLY A 269 3.72 9.18 20.65
C GLY A 269 4.14 9.62 19.24
N VAL A 270 4.11 8.72 18.27
CA VAL A 270 4.35 9.05 16.87
C VAL A 270 3.00 9.34 16.20
N SER A 271 2.88 10.48 15.54
CA SER A 271 1.72 10.81 14.69
C SER A 271 2.13 10.75 13.21
N ASP A 272 1.19 10.41 12.32
CA ASP A 272 1.42 10.44 10.87
C ASP A 272 1.88 11.84 10.41
N GLU A 273 1.40 12.88 11.09
CA GLU A 273 1.73 14.26 10.79
C GLU A 273 3.17 14.67 11.08
N ARG A 274 3.81 14.00 12.04
CA ARG A 274 5.16 14.34 12.53
C ARG A 274 6.20 13.31 12.13
N PHE A 275 5.79 12.20 11.56
CA PHE A 275 6.72 11.15 11.16
C PHE A 275 7.44 11.54 9.88
N ASP A 276 8.77 11.51 9.93
CA ASP A 276 9.61 11.75 8.76
C ASP A 276 9.77 10.47 7.95
N TRP A 277 9.00 10.36 6.89
CA TRP A 277 9.06 9.22 5.98
C TRP A 277 10.34 9.19 5.17
N ALA A 278 11.09 10.31 5.06
CA ALA A 278 12.37 10.38 4.39
C ALA A 278 13.54 9.88 5.27
N ASP A 279 13.36 9.82 6.59
CA ASP A 279 14.34 9.21 7.48
C ASP A 279 14.40 7.69 7.24
N GLU A 280 15.43 7.25 6.51
CA GLU A 280 15.63 5.83 6.18
C GLU A 280 15.77 4.94 7.41
N ARG A 281 16.38 5.41 8.49
CA ARG A 281 16.56 4.64 9.72
C ARG A 281 15.23 4.38 10.45
N ALA A 282 14.30 5.33 10.35
CA ALA A 282 12.98 5.19 10.96
C ALA A 282 11.97 4.52 10.02
N ALA A 283 12.04 4.81 8.72
CA ALA A 283 11.01 4.48 7.75
C ALA A 283 11.32 3.32 6.79
N GLN A 284 12.50 2.65 6.93
CA GLN A 284 12.80 1.41 6.21
C GLN A 284 13.54 0.43 7.13
N ARG A 285 12.79 -0.53 7.67
CA ARG A 285 13.28 -1.42 8.71
C ARG A 285 12.82 -2.85 8.47
N PRO A 286 13.67 -3.87 8.74
CA PRO A 286 13.27 -5.28 8.63
C PRO A 286 12.16 -5.66 9.62
N GLU A 287 12.04 -4.96 10.76
CA GLU A 287 10.96 -5.18 11.72
C GLU A 287 9.58 -4.89 11.14
N TRP A 288 9.49 -4.04 10.12
CA TRP A 288 8.23 -3.80 9.43
C TRP A 288 7.81 -4.98 8.54
N ILE A 289 8.79 -5.76 8.05
CA ILE A 289 8.50 -7.03 7.38
C ILE A 289 8.07 -8.07 8.43
N ALA A 290 8.82 -8.19 9.53
CA ALA A 290 8.54 -9.13 10.62
C ALA A 290 7.15 -8.92 11.25
N ALA A 291 6.62 -7.67 11.23
CA ALA A 291 5.29 -7.37 11.72
C ALA A 291 4.16 -8.17 11.02
N PHE A 292 4.41 -8.67 9.80
CA PHE A 292 3.45 -9.43 8.99
C PHE A 292 3.96 -10.85 8.68
N LEU A 293 4.80 -11.41 9.56
CA LEU A 293 5.28 -12.78 9.44
C LEU A 293 4.91 -13.58 10.69
N GLU A 294 4.51 -14.83 10.48
CA GLU A 294 4.35 -15.82 11.52
C GLU A 294 5.64 -16.64 11.66
N MET A 295 6.05 -16.92 12.90
CA MET A 295 7.24 -17.72 13.17
C MET A 295 6.83 -19.17 13.39
N LYS A 296 7.07 -20.02 12.39
CA LYS A 296 6.75 -21.44 12.44
C LYS A 296 7.93 -22.24 12.92
N THR A 297 7.79 -22.92 14.07
CA THR A 297 8.79 -23.81 14.62
C THR A 297 8.52 -25.25 14.20
N VAL A 298 9.50 -25.90 13.60
CA VAL A 298 9.45 -27.29 13.13
C VAL A 298 10.31 -28.18 14.03
N TRP A 299 9.74 -29.28 14.48
CA TRP A 299 10.41 -30.35 15.21
C TRP A 299 10.62 -31.52 14.25
N HIS A 300 11.83 -31.68 13.74
CA HIS A 300 12.18 -32.77 12.84
C HIS A 300 12.96 -33.84 13.59
N PRO A 301 12.44 -35.08 13.72
CA PRO A 301 13.20 -36.18 14.37
C PRO A 301 14.48 -36.46 13.60
N ILE A 302 15.60 -36.42 14.27
CA ILE A 302 16.87 -36.91 13.74
C ILE A 302 17.11 -38.26 14.40
N GLY A 303 17.00 -39.35 13.66
CA GLY A 303 17.02 -40.74 14.14
C GLY A 303 17.87 -41.05 15.35
N ALA A 304 17.48 -42.07 16.09
CA ALA A 304 18.19 -42.55 17.28
C ALA A 304 19.54 -43.14 16.91
#